data_9567985865ccfb40cebb40e330e37563
#
_entry.id   9567985865ccfb40cebb40e330e37563
#
_cell.length_a   1.000
_cell.length_b   1.000
_cell.length_c   1.000
_cell.angle_alpha   90.00
_cell.angle_beta   90.00
_cell.angle_gamma   90.00
#
_symmetry.space_group_name_H-M   'P 1'
#
loop_
_entity.id
_entity.type
_entity.pdbx_description
1 polymer ?
#
loop_
_entity_poly.entity_id
_entity_poly.type
_entity_poly.pdbx_seq_one_letter_code
_entity_poly.pdbx_strand_id
1 'polypeptide(L)'
;MKILRISKNEFKEKYPLKEVLQGAEPAVNTTVSMCYTKDTLRIRMECQANKPLVAEYQGTCVPVWKGDVGEVFISPYGSEEWYYELDVAPNGATFHARIYNPDDTCGYGRCLADDALVTRAEIVDGGWVAEWDIPFALLVKEEDLARIQDLPWRGNVYRINAGDDEYYSFAPTKREQINFHVPSAFAKWEFE
;
A
#
# COMPACT_ATOMS: atom_id res chain seq x y z
N MET A 1 -6.25 -8.22 15.66
CA MET A 1 -5.76 -7.21 14.68
C MET A 1 -4.34 -7.59 14.31
N LYS A 2 -3.98 -7.63 13.02
CA LYS A 2 -2.60 -7.86 12.60
C LYS A 2 -1.71 -6.66 12.95
N ILE A 3 -0.42 -6.92 13.14
CA ILE A 3 0.59 -5.90 13.41
C ILE A 3 1.65 -5.98 12.30
N LEU A 4 2.00 -4.84 11.75
CA LEU A 4 3.12 -4.67 10.83
C LEU A 4 4.18 -3.80 11.53
N ARG A 5 5.39 -4.33 11.68
CA ARG A 5 6.52 -3.62 12.32
C ARG A 5 7.35 -2.93 11.26
N ILE A 6 7.77 -1.71 11.57
CA ILE A 6 8.52 -0.84 10.69
C ILE A 6 9.86 -0.56 11.35
N SER A 7 10.90 -1.15 10.79
CA SER A 7 12.24 -1.08 11.36
C SER A 7 12.94 0.23 11.01
N LYS A 8 13.83 0.68 11.89
CA LYS A 8 14.61 1.90 11.63
C LYS A 8 15.74 1.62 10.64
N ASN A 9 15.87 2.48 9.62
CA ASN A 9 16.94 2.56 8.61
C ASN A 9 17.10 1.37 7.65
N GLU A 10 16.54 0.19 7.91
CA GLU A 10 16.73 -0.99 7.07
C GLU A 10 15.45 -1.86 7.01
N PHE A 11 15.27 -2.58 5.91
CA PHE A 11 14.20 -3.56 5.75
C PHE A 11 14.59 -4.85 6.48
N LYS A 12 14.04 -5.08 7.68
CA LYS A 12 14.35 -6.28 8.49
C LYS A 12 13.37 -7.42 8.24
N GLU A 13 12.10 -7.11 8.23
CA GLU A 13 11.04 -8.11 8.13
C GLU A 13 10.38 -8.09 6.75
N LYS A 14 10.02 -9.27 6.25
CA LYS A 14 9.19 -9.45 5.06
C LYS A 14 7.86 -10.07 5.46
N TYR A 15 6.79 -9.40 5.11
CA TYR A 15 5.43 -9.82 5.41
C TYR A 15 4.76 -10.35 4.15
N PRO A 16 4.36 -11.64 4.10
CA PRO A 16 3.63 -12.18 2.97
C PRO A 16 2.20 -11.61 2.93
N LEU A 17 1.76 -11.23 1.73
CA LEU A 17 0.37 -10.95 1.47
C LEU A 17 -0.39 -12.26 1.27
N LYS A 18 -1.68 -12.24 1.60
CA LYS A 18 -2.61 -13.36 1.48
C LYS A 18 -3.81 -12.94 0.62
N GLU A 19 -4.61 -13.90 0.23
CA GLU A 19 -5.88 -13.62 -0.44
C GLU A 19 -6.72 -12.60 0.37
N VAL A 20 -7.34 -11.65 -0.30
CA VAL A 20 -7.87 -10.43 0.30
C VAL A 20 -9.10 -10.65 1.18
N LEU A 21 -9.95 -11.63 0.90
CA LEU A 21 -11.20 -11.82 1.63
C LEU A 21 -11.00 -12.62 2.91
N GLN A 22 -10.42 -13.81 2.81
CA GLN A 22 -10.33 -14.75 3.93
C GLN A 22 -8.88 -15.02 4.38
N GLY A 23 -7.88 -14.58 3.62
CA GLY A 23 -6.46 -14.79 3.94
C GLY A 23 -5.95 -16.17 3.56
N ALA A 24 -6.53 -16.78 2.55
CA ALA A 24 -6.01 -18.01 1.96
C ALA A 24 -4.60 -17.82 1.35
N GLU A 25 -3.89 -18.92 1.11
CA GLU A 25 -2.60 -18.87 0.43
C GLU A 25 -2.78 -18.41 -1.01
N PRO A 26 -1.97 -17.44 -1.48
CA PRO A 26 -2.03 -16.96 -2.87
C PRO A 26 -1.37 -17.94 -3.83
N ALA A 27 -1.72 -17.88 -5.13
CA ALA A 27 -1.07 -18.69 -6.16
C ALA A 27 0.39 -18.25 -6.41
N VAL A 28 0.68 -16.96 -6.26
CA VAL A 28 2.06 -16.41 -6.36
C VAL A 28 2.40 -15.57 -5.14
N ASN A 29 3.68 -15.59 -4.76
CA ASN A 29 4.13 -14.86 -3.60
C ASN A 29 4.17 -13.35 -3.85
N THR A 30 3.71 -12.62 -2.86
CA THR A 30 3.95 -11.18 -2.73
C THR A 30 4.38 -10.90 -1.31
N THR A 31 5.45 -10.16 -1.14
CA THR A 31 5.93 -9.75 0.18
C THR A 31 6.08 -8.25 0.24
N VAL A 32 5.82 -7.68 1.41
CA VAL A 32 6.09 -6.29 1.72
C VAL A 32 7.07 -6.17 2.87
N SER A 33 7.97 -5.21 2.78
CA SER A 33 8.88 -4.80 3.85
C SER A 33 8.82 -3.29 4.01
N MET A 34 8.99 -2.82 5.25
CA MET A 34 8.95 -1.41 5.58
C MET A 34 10.09 -1.02 6.48
N CYS A 35 10.63 0.16 6.23
CA CYS A 35 11.56 0.80 7.15
C CYS A 35 11.33 2.32 7.16
N TYR A 36 11.94 3.01 8.10
CA TYR A 36 11.85 4.46 8.17
C TYR A 36 13.19 5.08 8.49
N THR A 37 13.37 6.29 8.03
CA THR A 37 14.46 7.20 8.41
C THR A 37 13.92 8.30 9.30
N LYS A 38 14.71 9.33 9.56
CA LYS A 38 14.23 10.51 10.29
C LYS A 38 13.03 11.18 9.63
N ASP A 39 13.02 11.25 8.31
CA ASP A 39 12.09 12.09 7.55
C ASP A 39 11.19 11.32 6.57
N THR A 40 11.40 10.00 6.40
CA THR A 40 10.80 9.22 5.32
C THR A 40 10.38 7.84 5.78
N LEU A 41 9.15 7.45 5.45
CA LEU A 41 8.69 6.06 5.45
C LEU A 41 9.05 5.43 4.11
N ARG A 42 9.70 4.27 4.12
CA ARG A 42 10.10 3.52 2.93
C ARG A 42 9.39 2.18 2.89
N ILE A 43 8.81 1.87 1.77
CA ILE A 43 8.07 0.61 1.55
C ILE A 43 8.63 -0.06 0.30
N ARG A 44 8.82 -1.37 0.37
CA ARG A 44 9.21 -2.21 -0.76
C ARG A 44 8.28 -3.40 -0.85
N MET A 45 7.71 -3.61 -2.04
CA MET A 45 6.89 -4.76 -2.36
C MET A 45 7.55 -5.58 -3.46
N GLU A 46 7.72 -6.89 -3.22
CA GLU A 46 8.24 -7.85 -4.19
C GLU A 46 7.10 -8.75 -4.66
N CYS A 47 6.77 -8.69 -5.94
CA CYS A 47 5.62 -9.34 -6.55
C CYS A 47 6.07 -10.41 -7.55
N GLN A 48 5.83 -11.69 -7.26
CA GLN A 48 5.97 -12.74 -8.28
C GLN A 48 4.81 -12.69 -9.27
N ALA A 49 5.03 -13.10 -10.50
CA ALA A 49 4.01 -13.19 -11.54
C ALA A 49 4.20 -14.46 -12.37
N ASN A 50 3.09 -15.17 -12.62
CA ASN A 50 3.06 -16.38 -13.46
C ASN A 50 2.64 -16.08 -14.89
N LYS A 51 2.03 -14.91 -15.12
CA LYS A 51 1.49 -14.46 -16.40
C LYS A 51 2.08 -13.11 -16.79
N PRO A 52 1.94 -12.70 -18.05
CA PRO A 52 2.32 -11.37 -18.48
C PRO A 52 1.64 -10.29 -17.65
N LEU A 53 2.41 -9.28 -17.27
CA LEU A 53 1.92 -8.15 -16.48
C LEU A 53 0.97 -7.29 -17.31
N VAL A 54 -0.12 -6.83 -16.69
CA VAL A 54 -1.13 -5.95 -17.29
C VAL A 54 -0.93 -4.55 -16.72
N ALA A 55 -0.40 -3.62 -17.51
CA ALA A 55 -0.13 -2.24 -17.10
C ALA A 55 -0.31 -1.29 -18.30
N GLU A 56 -1.58 -0.98 -18.63
CA GLU A 56 -1.94 -0.21 -19.84
C GLU A 56 -1.87 1.31 -19.63
N TYR A 57 -2.06 1.80 -18.41
CA TYR A 57 -2.08 3.22 -18.11
C TYR A 57 -0.67 3.79 -17.98
N GLN A 58 -0.52 5.09 -18.25
CA GLN A 58 0.73 5.83 -18.19
C GLN A 58 0.53 7.12 -17.40
N GLY A 59 1.59 7.58 -16.72
CA GLY A 59 1.58 8.84 -15.98
C GLY A 59 1.04 8.73 -14.56
N THR A 60 0.56 9.86 -14.04
CA THR A 60 0.12 10.01 -12.65
C THR A 60 -1.39 10.22 -12.56
N CYS A 61 -1.98 9.93 -11.39
CA CYS A 61 -3.42 10.07 -11.15
C CYS A 61 -4.30 9.34 -12.19
N VAL A 62 -3.88 8.14 -12.59
CA VAL A 62 -4.57 7.28 -13.57
C VAL A 62 -5.09 6.00 -12.91
N PRO A 63 -6.10 5.33 -13.47
CA PRO A 63 -6.76 4.17 -12.84
C PRO A 63 -5.91 2.89 -12.94
N VAL A 64 -4.75 2.87 -12.27
CA VAL A 64 -3.80 1.74 -12.27
C VAL A 64 -4.38 0.45 -11.71
N TRP A 65 -5.40 0.53 -10.85
CA TRP A 65 -6.14 -0.63 -10.29
C TRP A 65 -6.90 -1.46 -11.32
N LYS A 66 -6.93 -1.06 -12.59
CA LYS A 66 -7.46 -1.87 -13.70
C LYS A 66 -6.44 -2.84 -14.29
N GLY A 67 -5.24 -2.91 -13.72
CA GLY A 67 -4.17 -3.79 -14.12
C GLY A 67 -3.42 -4.35 -12.91
N ASP A 68 -2.20 -4.83 -13.14
CA ASP A 68 -1.28 -5.17 -12.04
C ASP A 68 -0.89 -3.91 -11.28
N VAL A 69 -1.03 -3.96 -9.96
CA VAL A 69 -0.73 -2.82 -9.10
C VAL A 69 -0.37 -3.26 -7.70
N GLY A 70 0.55 -2.55 -7.07
CA GLY A 70 0.79 -2.57 -5.63
C GLY A 70 0.19 -1.31 -5.02
N GLU A 71 -0.54 -1.46 -3.93
CA GLU A 71 -1.28 -0.38 -3.27
C GLU A 71 -0.94 -0.33 -1.78
N VAL A 72 -0.73 0.86 -1.26
CA VAL A 72 -0.46 1.11 0.15
C VAL A 72 -1.48 2.10 0.70
N PHE A 73 -2.29 1.63 1.63
CA PHE A 73 -3.30 2.45 2.31
C PHE A 73 -2.81 2.82 3.70
N ILE A 74 -2.72 4.12 4.01
CA ILE A 74 -2.07 4.63 5.22
C ILE A 74 -2.97 5.62 5.95
N SER A 75 -3.26 5.34 7.23
CA SER A 75 -3.92 6.24 8.16
C SER A 75 -3.00 6.53 9.35
N PRO A 76 -2.24 7.64 9.33
CA PRO A 76 -1.29 7.96 10.40
C PRO A 76 -1.94 8.22 11.75
N TYR A 77 -3.16 8.73 11.73
CA TYR A 77 -3.95 9.07 12.93
C TYR A 77 -4.98 7.99 13.30
N GLY A 78 -4.92 6.81 12.68
CA GLY A 78 -5.85 5.72 12.95
C GLY A 78 -7.30 6.00 12.52
N SER A 79 -7.52 7.03 11.71
CA SER A 79 -8.85 7.36 11.20
C SER A 79 -9.36 6.26 10.27
N GLU A 80 -10.62 5.89 10.40
CA GLU A 80 -11.30 5.00 9.46
C GLU A 80 -11.94 5.76 8.29
N GLU A 81 -12.13 7.08 8.42
CA GLU A 81 -12.72 7.91 7.37
C GLU A 81 -11.67 8.53 6.44
N TRP A 82 -10.46 8.82 6.94
CA TRP A 82 -9.42 9.53 6.20
C TRP A 82 -8.12 8.75 6.18
N TYR A 83 -7.63 8.49 4.97
CA TYR A 83 -6.35 7.81 4.74
C TYR A 83 -5.75 8.22 3.40
N TYR A 84 -4.53 7.78 3.14
CA TYR A 84 -3.85 7.89 1.85
C TYR A 84 -3.92 6.55 1.13
N GLU A 85 -4.10 6.60 -0.18
CA GLU A 85 -3.97 5.50 -1.13
C GLU A 85 -2.84 5.83 -2.09
N LEU A 86 -1.83 4.97 -2.13
CA LEU A 86 -0.59 5.20 -2.85
C LEU A 86 -0.28 3.98 -3.72
N ASP A 87 -0.63 4.06 -4.99
CA ASP A 87 -0.57 2.95 -5.92
C ASP A 87 0.54 3.12 -6.93
N VAL A 88 1.16 2.01 -7.29
CA VAL A 88 2.19 1.93 -8.33
C VAL A 88 1.94 0.69 -9.19
N ALA A 89 1.90 0.87 -10.52
CA ALA A 89 1.87 -0.19 -11.52
C ALA A 89 3.29 -0.62 -11.95
N PRO A 90 3.47 -1.83 -12.53
CA PRO A 90 4.79 -2.33 -12.95
C PRO A 90 5.53 -1.44 -13.96
N ASN A 91 4.80 -0.64 -14.73
CA ASN A 91 5.37 0.32 -15.72
C ASN A 91 5.65 1.71 -15.13
N GLY A 92 5.46 1.88 -13.79
CA GLY A 92 5.68 3.14 -13.09
C GLY A 92 4.51 4.14 -13.13
N ALA A 93 3.38 3.79 -13.73
CA ALA A 93 2.17 4.61 -13.63
C ALA A 93 1.64 4.59 -12.18
N THR A 94 1.03 5.70 -11.74
CA THR A 94 0.64 5.85 -10.34
C THR A 94 -0.77 6.41 -10.16
N PHE A 95 -1.35 6.09 -9.01
CA PHE A 95 -2.47 6.81 -8.43
C PHE A 95 -2.14 7.10 -6.96
N HIS A 96 -1.97 8.36 -6.61
CA HIS A 96 -1.71 8.79 -5.25
C HIS A 96 -2.78 9.77 -4.83
N ALA A 97 -3.55 9.42 -3.80
CA ALA A 97 -4.69 10.21 -3.38
C ALA A 97 -4.83 10.26 -1.87
N ARG A 98 -5.44 11.35 -1.40
CA ARG A 98 -6.06 11.39 -0.08
C ARG A 98 -7.52 10.94 -0.23
N ILE A 99 -7.90 9.95 0.56
CA ILE A 99 -9.21 9.31 0.50
C ILE A 99 -10.10 9.76 1.66
N TYR A 100 -11.36 10.02 1.34
CA TYR A 100 -12.44 10.15 2.30
C TYR A 100 -13.43 8.99 2.12
N ASN A 101 -13.65 8.20 3.17
CA ASN A 101 -14.48 7.00 3.17
C ASN A 101 -15.36 6.98 4.43
N PRO A 102 -16.55 7.62 4.38
CA PRO A 102 -17.36 7.85 5.59
C PRO A 102 -18.07 6.61 6.11
N ASP A 103 -18.19 5.55 5.33
CA ASP A 103 -19.05 4.41 5.61
C ASP A 103 -18.37 3.03 5.45
N ASP A 104 -17.04 2.99 5.32
CA ASP A 104 -16.24 1.76 5.19
C ASP A 104 -16.60 0.95 3.92
N THR A 105 -17.10 1.60 2.87
CA THR A 105 -17.56 0.94 1.64
C THR A 105 -16.94 1.50 0.37
N CYS A 106 -16.77 2.80 0.27
CA CYS A 106 -16.28 3.46 -0.95
C CYS A 106 -15.42 4.68 -0.61
N GLY A 107 -14.23 4.73 -1.19
CA GLY A 107 -13.33 5.88 -1.06
C GLY A 107 -13.58 6.94 -2.12
N TYR A 108 -13.58 8.20 -1.71
CA TYR A 108 -13.59 9.37 -2.60
C TYR A 108 -12.19 9.97 -2.61
N GLY A 109 -11.44 9.74 -3.69
CA GLY A 109 -10.05 10.15 -3.82
C GLY A 109 -9.88 11.58 -4.34
N ARG A 110 -8.93 12.31 -3.75
CA ARG A 110 -8.38 13.53 -4.33
C ARG A 110 -6.89 13.31 -4.55
N CYS A 111 -6.46 13.37 -5.81
CA CYS A 111 -5.06 13.19 -6.18
C CYS A 111 -4.13 14.15 -5.46
N LEU A 112 -2.98 13.64 -5.07
CA LEU A 112 -1.85 14.41 -4.54
C LEU A 112 -1.10 15.12 -5.69
N ALA A 113 -0.20 16.03 -5.34
CA ALA A 113 0.74 16.58 -6.31
C ALA A 113 1.69 15.48 -6.84
N ASP A 114 2.13 15.58 -8.09
CA ASP A 114 2.95 14.55 -8.75
C ASP A 114 4.29 14.30 -8.04
N ASP A 115 4.82 15.31 -7.37
CA ASP A 115 6.09 15.29 -6.63
C ASP A 115 5.92 15.08 -5.11
N ALA A 116 4.71 14.74 -4.64
CA ALA A 116 4.43 14.59 -3.21
C ALA A 116 5.25 13.47 -2.55
N LEU A 117 5.58 12.43 -3.29
CA LEU A 117 6.41 11.30 -2.87
C LEU A 117 7.18 10.73 -4.07
N VAL A 118 8.16 9.89 -3.80
CA VAL A 118 8.90 9.20 -4.86
C VAL A 118 8.49 7.73 -4.90
N THR A 119 8.14 7.25 -6.08
CA THR A 119 7.89 5.83 -6.35
C THR A 119 8.80 5.30 -7.43
N ARG A 120 9.08 4.00 -7.38
CA ARG A 120 9.82 3.27 -8.41
C ARG A 120 9.16 1.94 -8.66
N ALA A 121 9.15 1.51 -9.91
CA ALA A 121 8.79 0.16 -10.29
C ALA A 121 9.86 -0.41 -11.22
N GLU A 122 10.20 -1.69 -11.02
CA GLU A 122 11.17 -2.41 -11.83
C GLU A 122 10.62 -3.80 -12.16
N ILE A 123 10.57 -4.14 -13.44
CA ILE A 123 10.24 -5.48 -13.90
C ILE A 123 11.50 -6.33 -13.78
N VAL A 124 11.40 -7.44 -13.06
CA VAL A 124 12.48 -8.39 -12.82
C VAL A 124 12.11 -9.77 -13.35
N ASP A 125 13.07 -10.69 -13.37
CA ASP A 125 12.78 -12.08 -13.76
C ASP A 125 11.75 -12.72 -12.81
N GLY A 126 10.65 -13.21 -13.38
CA GLY A 126 9.55 -13.83 -12.64
C GLY A 126 8.64 -12.87 -11.87
N GLY A 127 8.68 -11.55 -12.15
CA GLY A 127 7.79 -10.59 -11.48
C GLY A 127 8.19 -9.14 -11.58
N TRP A 128 7.95 -8.39 -10.52
CA TRP A 128 8.29 -6.97 -10.43
C TRP A 128 8.43 -6.51 -8.98
N VAL A 129 9.05 -5.35 -8.80
CA VAL A 129 9.28 -4.72 -7.50
C VAL A 129 8.73 -3.30 -7.54
N ALA A 130 8.01 -2.92 -6.48
CA ALA A 130 7.58 -1.55 -6.25
C ALA A 130 8.25 -0.98 -5.00
N GLU A 131 8.61 0.30 -5.05
CA GLU A 131 9.15 1.03 -3.90
C GLU A 131 8.47 2.40 -3.76
N TRP A 132 8.24 2.78 -2.51
CA TRP A 132 7.74 4.10 -2.11
C TRP A 132 8.71 4.72 -1.12
N ASP A 133 9.13 5.95 -1.38
CA ASP A 133 9.81 6.84 -0.43
C ASP A 133 8.83 7.98 -0.10
N ILE A 134 8.19 7.92 1.06
CA ILE A 134 7.08 8.77 1.46
C ILE A 134 7.54 9.73 2.56
N PRO A 135 7.64 11.05 2.30
CA PRO A 135 7.98 12.02 3.34
C PRO A 135 6.95 12.01 4.46
N PHE A 136 7.39 11.97 5.73
CA PHE A 136 6.44 12.08 6.85
C PHE A 136 5.67 13.40 6.84
N ALA A 137 6.25 14.48 6.32
CA ALA A 137 5.59 15.77 6.15
C ALA A 137 4.37 15.73 5.19
N LEU A 138 4.27 14.72 4.31
CA LEU A 138 3.07 14.47 3.52
C LEU A 138 1.94 13.87 4.36
N LEU A 139 2.29 13.00 5.30
CA LEU A 139 1.36 12.13 6.01
C LEU A 139 0.85 12.71 7.32
N VAL A 140 1.70 13.46 8.02
CA VAL A 140 1.42 13.97 9.38
C VAL A 140 1.58 15.49 9.43
N LYS A 141 0.97 16.11 10.43
CA LYS A 141 1.11 17.55 10.68
C LYS A 141 2.53 17.87 11.17
N GLU A 142 2.97 19.10 10.95
CA GLU A 142 4.31 19.59 11.35
C GLU A 142 4.59 19.38 12.85
N GLU A 143 3.61 19.67 13.70
CA GLU A 143 3.72 19.49 15.15
C GLU A 143 3.88 18.03 15.61
N ASP A 144 3.53 17.06 14.75
CA ASP A 144 3.60 15.64 15.05
C ASP A 144 4.86 14.95 14.48
N LEU A 145 5.65 15.63 13.64
CA LEU A 145 6.85 15.09 13.01
C LEU A 145 7.89 14.56 14.01
N ALA A 146 8.01 15.20 15.18
CA ALA A 146 8.95 14.79 16.22
C ALA A 146 8.52 13.52 16.97
N ARG A 147 7.27 13.08 16.84
CA ARG A 147 6.67 11.97 17.58
C ARG A 147 5.91 10.99 16.70
N ILE A 148 6.36 10.80 15.46
CA ILE A 148 5.70 9.89 14.50
C ILE A 148 5.50 8.48 15.05
N GLN A 149 6.40 8.01 15.93
CA GLN A 149 6.34 6.67 16.52
C GLN A 149 5.20 6.52 17.53
N ASP A 150 4.71 7.62 18.11
CA ASP A 150 3.64 7.62 19.11
C ASP A 150 2.25 7.72 18.51
N LEU A 151 2.15 7.97 17.20
CA LEU A 151 0.87 8.10 16.51
C LEU A 151 0.22 6.73 16.32
N PRO A 152 -1.12 6.67 16.28
CA PRO A 152 -1.86 5.42 16.15
C PRO A 152 -1.95 4.93 14.70
N TRP A 153 -0.81 4.71 14.06
CA TRP A 153 -0.73 4.28 12.67
C TRP A 153 -1.55 3.03 12.37
N ARG A 154 -2.35 3.13 11.35
CA ARG A 154 -3.05 1.98 10.75
C ARG A 154 -2.89 2.01 9.24
N GLY A 155 -2.96 0.84 8.62
CA GLY A 155 -2.90 0.73 7.18
C GLY A 155 -3.04 -0.69 6.69
N ASN A 156 -3.07 -0.83 5.39
CA ASN A 156 -3.01 -2.13 4.73
C ASN A 156 -2.17 -2.02 3.48
N VAL A 157 -1.71 -3.16 3.00
CA VAL A 157 -0.99 -3.27 1.75
C VAL A 157 -1.74 -4.28 0.89
N TYR A 158 -1.99 -3.90 -0.34
CA TYR A 158 -2.76 -4.69 -1.29
C TYR A 158 -1.98 -4.91 -2.58
N ARG A 159 -2.40 -5.91 -3.32
CA ARG A 159 -1.96 -6.15 -4.70
C ARG A 159 -3.12 -6.67 -5.52
N ILE A 160 -3.23 -6.16 -6.74
CA ILE A 160 -3.99 -6.80 -7.82
C ILE A 160 -2.99 -7.53 -8.72
N ASN A 161 -3.19 -8.84 -8.91
CA ASN A 161 -2.50 -9.70 -9.86
C ASN A 161 -3.46 -9.95 -11.02
N ALA A 162 -3.55 -8.97 -11.91
CA ALA A 162 -4.60 -8.90 -12.93
C ALA A 162 -4.58 -10.08 -13.91
N GLY A 163 -3.39 -10.57 -14.26
CA GLY A 163 -3.25 -11.72 -15.14
C GLY A 163 -3.88 -13.02 -14.63
N ASP A 164 -3.98 -13.17 -13.30
CA ASP A 164 -4.57 -14.34 -12.62
C ASP A 164 -5.93 -14.04 -11.99
N ASP A 165 -6.43 -12.80 -12.08
CA ASP A 165 -7.65 -12.30 -11.41
C ASP A 165 -7.61 -12.54 -9.89
N GLU A 166 -6.45 -12.27 -9.28
CA GLU A 166 -6.22 -12.48 -7.86
C GLU A 166 -5.96 -11.17 -7.13
N TYR A 167 -6.40 -11.10 -5.88
CA TYR A 167 -6.37 -9.92 -5.04
C TYR A 167 -5.78 -10.28 -3.69
N TYR A 168 -4.74 -9.56 -3.27
CA TYR A 168 -3.99 -9.87 -2.07
C TYR A 168 -3.99 -8.72 -1.08
N SER A 169 -3.85 -9.04 0.20
CA SER A 169 -3.72 -8.06 1.27
C SER A 169 -2.78 -8.54 2.37
N PHE A 170 -2.19 -7.62 3.11
CA PHE A 170 -1.52 -7.95 4.36
C PHE A 170 -2.55 -8.35 5.44
N ALA A 171 -3.61 -7.57 5.62
CA ALA A 171 -4.72 -7.88 6.52
C ALA A 171 -5.99 -8.13 5.70
N PRO A 172 -6.55 -9.37 5.70
CA PRO A 172 -7.76 -9.69 4.96
C PRO A 172 -8.95 -8.84 5.38
N THR A 173 -9.76 -8.42 4.41
CA THR A 173 -10.89 -7.51 4.63
C THR A 173 -12.10 -8.19 5.26
N LYS A 174 -12.21 -9.52 5.14
CA LYS A 174 -13.33 -10.34 5.63
C LYS A 174 -14.70 -9.92 5.11
N ARG A 175 -14.71 -9.37 3.90
CA ARG A 175 -15.93 -9.01 3.18
C ARG A 175 -16.40 -10.17 2.30
N GLU A 176 -17.64 -10.10 1.82
CA GLU A 176 -18.20 -11.07 0.87
C GLU A 176 -17.73 -10.78 -0.57
N GLN A 177 -17.41 -9.53 -0.86
CA GLN A 177 -16.94 -9.08 -2.16
C GLN A 177 -15.59 -8.36 -2.02
N ILE A 178 -14.80 -8.39 -3.09
CA ILE A 178 -13.52 -7.70 -3.15
C ILE A 178 -13.75 -6.19 -2.99
N ASN A 179 -13.15 -5.65 -1.95
CA ASN A 179 -13.12 -4.23 -1.67
C ASN A 179 -11.88 -3.93 -0.82
N PHE A 180 -11.03 -3.03 -1.28
CA PHE A 180 -9.85 -2.59 -0.54
C PHE A 180 -10.16 -1.41 0.40
N HIS A 181 -11.21 -0.63 0.10
CA HIS A 181 -11.66 0.48 0.93
C HIS A 181 -12.39 0.02 2.19
N VAL A 182 -11.71 -0.76 3.02
CA VAL A 182 -12.22 -1.31 4.28
C VAL A 182 -11.28 -0.92 5.43
N PRO A 183 -11.25 0.37 5.85
CA PRO A 183 -10.33 0.84 6.89
C PRO A 183 -10.53 0.16 8.25
N SER A 184 -11.71 -0.38 8.54
CA SER A 184 -11.94 -1.21 9.74
C SER A 184 -11.06 -2.47 9.76
N ALA A 185 -10.62 -2.98 8.60
CA ALA A 185 -9.71 -4.12 8.49
C ALA A 185 -8.22 -3.74 8.53
N PHE A 186 -7.87 -2.45 8.57
CA PHE A 186 -6.47 -2.01 8.58
C PHE A 186 -5.70 -2.58 9.77
N ALA A 187 -4.50 -3.06 9.50
CA ALA A 187 -3.57 -3.52 10.51
C ALA A 187 -3.01 -2.34 11.33
N LYS A 188 -2.55 -2.62 12.54
CA LYS A 188 -1.74 -1.68 13.31
C LYS A 188 -0.32 -1.64 12.73
N TRP A 189 0.25 -0.46 12.61
CA TRP A 189 1.67 -0.27 12.24
C TRP A 189 2.44 0.21 13.46
N GLU A 190 3.54 -0.43 13.75
CA GLU A 190 4.40 -0.15 14.91
C GLU A 190 5.81 0.18 14.44
N PHE A 191 6.34 1.32 14.86
CA PHE A 191 7.70 1.77 14.58
C PHE A 191 8.64 1.26 15.68
N GLU A 192 9.77 0.64 15.29
CA GLU A 192 10.80 0.07 16.18
C GLU A 192 12.08 0.88 16.17
#